data_6b543d22f46762ab65391313eafc60ca
#
_entry.id   6b543d22f46762ab65391313eafc60ca
#
_cell.length_a   1.000
_cell.length_b   1.000
_cell.length_c   1.000
_cell.angle_alpha   90.00
_cell.angle_beta   90.00
_cell.angle_gamma   90.00
#
_symmetry.space_group_name_H-M   'P 1'
#
loop_
_entity.id
_entity.type
_entity.pdbx_description
1 polymer ?
#
loop_
_entity_poly.entity_id
_entity_poly.type
_entity_poly.pdbx_seq_one_letter_code
_entity_poly.pdbx_strand_id
1 'polypeptide(L)'
;GCNAAVLERHLSGNGIIFLRNEQYETTQMFDSVKIGLRYLQDKCDKILFTPVDVPLFTAQTVNILLDSGAALACPMCEGKQGHPILIANELIPEILDDCGEMGLKGAMDRCTTPLLRIDVDDPGTVHDADTPEDFSALVDYHNSQLVRPVVSVSLTKEKPFFDSKIAMLLTLTDETKSVRAA
;
A
#
# COMPACT_ATOMS: atom_id res chain seq x y z
N GLY A 1 -19.00 -1.13 -3.48
CA GLY A 1 -19.09 0.19 -4.07
C GLY A 1 -19.53 0.12 -5.54
N CYS A 2 -19.65 1.27 -6.21
CA CYS A 2 -20.17 1.37 -7.58
C CYS A 2 -19.43 0.51 -8.62
N ASN A 3 -18.14 0.27 -8.45
CA ASN A 3 -17.30 -0.50 -9.37
C ASN A 3 -17.03 -1.95 -8.93
N ALA A 4 -17.81 -2.49 -7.99
CA ALA A 4 -17.58 -3.81 -7.41
C ALA A 4 -17.46 -4.92 -8.47
N ALA A 5 -18.37 -4.98 -9.43
CA ALA A 5 -18.35 -6.00 -10.48
C ALA A 5 -17.12 -5.94 -11.40
N VAL A 6 -16.58 -4.73 -11.63
CA VAL A 6 -15.35 -4.53 -12.41
C VAL A 6 -14.14 -5.03 -11.61
N LEU A 7 -14.05 -4.66 -10.33
CA LEU A 7 -12.98 -5.09 -9.43
C LEU A 7 -12.97 -6.62 -9.26
N GLU A 8 -14.11 -7.22 -9.02
CA GLU A 8 -14.24 -8.68 -8.89
C GLU A 8 -13.74 -9.41 -10.14
N ARG A 9 -14.08 -8.91 -11.34
CA ARG A 9 -13.61 -9.50 -12.60
C ARG A 9 -12.09 -9.46 -12.75
N HIS A 10 -11.46 -8.32 -12.36
CA HIS A 10 -10.02 -8.15 -12.49
C HIS A 10 -9.22 -8.91 -11.42
N LEU A 11 -9.79 -9.07 -10.23
CA LEU A 11 -9.10 -9.64 -9.08
C LEU A 11 -9.50 -11.11 -8.81
N SER A 12 -10.48 -11.64 -9.53
CA SER A 12 -10.90 -13.04 -9.40
C SER A 12 -9.72 -13.98 -9.69
N GLY A 13 -9.58 -15.03 -8.90
CA GLY A 13 -8.49 -16.02 -9.03
C GLY A 13 -7.26 -15.74 -8.15
N ASN A 14 -7.20 -14.62 -7.46
CA ASN A 14 -6.08 -14.27 -6.58
C ASN A 14 -6.30 -14.65 -5.09
N GLY A 15 -7.23 -15.57 -4.80
CA GLY A 15 -7.56 -15.95 -3.41
C GLY A 15 -8.28 -14.85 -2.62
N ILE A 16 -8.86 -13.87 -3.31
CA ILE A 16 -9.54 -12.72 -2.70
C ILE A 16 -11.00 -13.08 -2.45
N ILE A 17 -11.49 -12.73 -1.26
CA ILE A 17 -12.90 -12.85 -0.89
C ILE A 17 -13.54 -11.48 -1.00
N PHE A 18 -14.59 -11.38 -1.81
CA PHE A 18 -15.32 -10.14 -2.02
C PHE A 18 -16.54 -10.08 -1.11
N LEU A 19 -16.56 -9.11 -0.22
CA LEU A 19 -17.70 -8.80 0.64
C LEU A 19 -18.34 -7.51 0.14
N ARG A 20 -19.62 -7.56 -0.20
CA ARG A 20 -20.33 -6.39 -0.71
C ARG A 20 -21.09 -5.67 0.39
N ASN A 21 -20.97 -4.38 0.45
CA ASN A 21 -21.90 -3.51 1.13
C ASN A 21 -22.99 -3.09 0.12
N GLU A 22 -24.15 -3.73 0.18
CA GLU A 22 -25.25 -3.44 -0.74
C GLU A 22 -25.85 -2.02 -0.51
N GLN A 23 -25.62 -1.47 0.67
CA GLN A 23 -26.12 -0.15 1.07
C GLN A 23 -25.03 0.93 1.02
N TYR A 24 -23.98 0.75 0.22
CA TYR A 24 -22.81 1.64 0.20
C TYR A 24 -23.17 3.11 -0.12
N GLU A 25 -24.26 3.39 -0.83
CA GLU A 25 -24.69 4.74 -1.16
C GLU A 25 -25.28 5.52 0.02
N THR A 26 -25.75 4.80 1.05
CA THR A 26 -26.44 5.38 2.21
C THR A 26 -25.72 5.16 3.53
N THR A 27 -24.62 4.39 3.49
CA THR A 27 -23.78 4.05 4.66
C THR A 27 -22.40 4.67 4.54
N GLN A 28 -21.68 4.69 5.65
CA GLN A 28 -20.30 5.20 5.70
C GLN A 28 -19.26 4.09 5.45
N MET A 29 -18.02 4.49 5.24
CA MET A 29 -16.90 3.53 5.07
C MET A 29 -16.79 2.56 6.25
N PHE A 30 -17.05 3.01 7.47
CA PHE A 30 -16.99 2.17 8.67
C PHE A 30 -17.99 1.03 8.66
N ASP A 31 -19.18 1.21 8.05
CA ASP A 31 -20.15 0.12 7.87
C ASP A 31 -19.58 -0.99 6.98
N SER A 32 -18.83 -0.62 5.95
CA SER A 32 -18.13 -1.59 5.10
C SER A 32 -17.02 -2.32 5.86
N VAL A 33 -16.28 -1.61 6.72
CA VAL A 33 -15.28 -2.23 7.62
C VAL A 33 -15.95 -3.23 8.56
N LYS A 34 -17.08 -2.88 9.16
CA LYS A 34 -17.85 -3.78 10.03
C LYS A 34 -18.27 -5.07 9.32
N ILE A 35 -18.64 -5.01 8.04
CA ILE A 35 -18.94 -6.22 7.25
C ILE A 35 -17.72 -7.12 7.15
N GLY A 36 -16.54 -6.54 6.88
CA GLY A 36 -15.27 -7.28 6.84
C GLY A 36 -14.92 -7.93 8.18
N LEU A 37 -15.02 -7.15 9.27
CA LEU A 37 -14.73 -7.63 10.63
C LEU A 37 -15.68 -8.76 11.05
N ARG A 38 -16.98 -8.63 10.80
CA ARG A 38 -17.95 -9.72 11.06
C ARG A 38 -17.64 -11.00 10.31
N TYR A 39 -17.19 -10.86 9.07
CA TYR A 39 -16.80 -12.02 8.27
C TYR A 39 -15.56 -12.72 8.83
N LEU A 40 -14.58 -11.96 9.32
CA LEU A 40 -13.30 -12.47 9.83
C LEU A 40 -13.36 -12.91 11.29
N GLN A 41 -14.36 -12.48 12.03
CA GLN A 41 -14.58 -12.89 13.41
C GLN A 41 -14.54 -14.42 13.52
N ASP A 42 -13.80 -14.94 14.48
CA ASP A 42 -13.61 -16.38 14.74
C ASP A 42 -12.88 -17.17 13.62
N LYS A 43 -12.30 -16.48 12.60
CA LYS A 43 -11.56 -17.13 11.51
C LYS A 43 -10.05 -16.92 11.56
N CYS A 44 -9.60 -15.97 12.35
CA CYS A 44 -8.18 -15.63 12.48
C CYS A 44 -7.94 -14.97 13.84
N ASP A 45 -6.71 -15.05 14.31
CA ASP A 45 -6.32 -14.45 15.61
C ASP A 45 -6.07 -12.94 15.48
N LYS A 46 -5.58 -12.50 14.32
CA LYS A 46 -5.21 -11.11 14.03
C LYS A 46 -5.63 -10.72 12.63
N ILE A 47 -6.01 -9.47 12.45
CA ILE A 47 -6.40 -8.85 11.19
C ILE A 47 -5.46 -7.69 10.92
N LEU A 48 -5.04 -7.55 9.68
CA LEU A 48 -4.39 -6.34 9.18
C LEU A 48 -5.40 -5.60 8.30
N PHE A 49 -5.79 -4.41 8.73
CA PHE A 49 -6.69 -3.54 7.98
C PHE A 49 -5.90 -2.47 7.22
N THR A 50 -6.17 -2.32 5.93
CA THR A 50 -5.64 -1.22 5.11
C THR A 50 -6.71 -0.74 4.14
N PRO A 51 -6.84 0.57 3.88
CA PRO A 51 -7.58 1.08 2.74
C PRO A 51 -6.87 0.69 1.43
N VAL A 52 -7.60 0.66 0.33
CA VAL A 52 -7.06 0.24 -0.98
C VAL A 52 -6.09 1.27 -1.58
N ASP A 53 -6.21 2.51 -1.18
CA ASP A 53 -5.40 3.66 -1.59
C ASP A 53 -4.03 3.77 -0.90
N VAL A 54 -3.76 2.92 0.12
CA VAL A 54 -2.45 2.80 0.78
C VAL A 54 -1.83 1.42 0.50
N PRO A 55 -1.32 1.16 -0.71
CA PRO A 55 -0.93 -0.19 -1.13
C PRO A 55 0.55 -0.53 -0.92
N LEU A 56 1.43 0.42 -0.58
CA LEU A 56 2.88 0.25 -0.74
C LEU A 56 3.66 0.01 0.56
N PHE A 57 2.99 -0.32 1.67
CA PHE A 57 3.68 -0.74 2.89
C PHE A 57 4.45 -2.05 2.67
N THR A 58 5.54 -2.23 3.39
CA THR A 58 6.45 -3.37 3.21
C THR A 58 6.07 -4.57 4.08
N ALA A 59 6.53 -5.77 3.67
CA ALA A 59 6.43 -6.97 4.49
C ALA A 59 7.18 -6.82 5.82
N GLN A 60 8.24 -5.99 5.87
CA GLN A 60 8.96 -5.70 7.10
C GLN A 60 8.07 -5.00 8.12
N THR A 61 7.30 -3.98 7.69
CA THR A 61 6.33 -3.29 8.54
C THR A 61 5.27 -4.25 9.07
N VAL A 62 4.75 -5.14 8.22
CA VAL A 62 3.80 -6.18 8.64
C VAL A 62 4.40 -7.07 9.74
N ASN A 63 5.63 -7.54 9.57
CA ASN A 63 6.30 -8.37 10.57
C ASN A 63 6.52 -7.62 11.88
N ILE A 64 6.95 -6.35 11.83
CA ILE A 64 7.10 -5.51 13.04
C ILE A 64 5.78 -5.40 13.81
N LEU A 65 4.67 -5.19 13.12
CA LEU A 65 3.35 -5.13 13.75
C LEU A 65 2.95 -6.47 14.39
N LEU A 66 3.15 -7.59 13.68
CA LEU A 66 2.81 -8.92 14.17
C LEU A 66 3.66 -9.33 15.37
N ASP A 67 4.96 -9.02 15.34
CA ASP A 67 5.93 -9.36 16.39
C ASP A 67 5.82 -8.46 17.63
N SER A 68 5.11 -7.34 17.52
CA SER A 68 4.89 -6.41 18.64
C SER A 68 4.16 -7.02 19.84
N GLY A 69 3.44 -8.13 19.61
CA GLY A 69 2.59 -8.75 20.63
C GLY A 69 1.34 -7.95 20.98
N ALA A 70 1.12 -6.78 20.35
CA ALA A 70 -0.04 -5.93 20.64
C ALA A 70 -1.35 -6.53 20.12
N ALA A 71 -2.45 -6.23 20.82
CA ALA A 71 -3.79 -6.53 20.34
C ALA A 71 -4.32 -5.45 19.37
N LEU A 72 -3.82 -4.21 19.48
CA LEU A 72 -4.15 -3.11 18.59
C LEU A 72 -2.87 -2.29 18.31
N ALA A 73 -2.45 -2.19 17.06
CA ALA A 73 -1.24 -1.45 16.70
C ALA A 73 -1.35 -0.80 15.31
N CYS A 74 -0.61 0.29 15.12
CA CYS A 74 -0.42 0.92 13.82
C CYS A 74 1.03 1.38 13.63
N PRO A 75 1.52 1.46 12.38
CA PRO A 75 2.79 2.06 12.09
C PRO A 75 2.71 3.58 12.19
N MET A 76 3.83 4.19 12.58
CA MET A 76 4.05 5.64 12.53
C MET A 76 5.21 5.89 11.60
N CYS A 77 5.04 6.73 10.61
CA CYS A 77 6.11 7.18 9.73
C CYS A 77 6.07 8.71 9.65
N GLU A 78 7.23 9.36 9.87
CA GLU A 78 7.35 10.83 9.84
C GLU A 78 6.33 11.56 10.74
N GLY A 79 5.99 10.95 11.89
CA GLY A 79 5.03 11.50 12.85
C GLY A 79 3.55 11.35 12.44
N LYS A 80 3.27 10.67 11.33
CA LYS A 80 1.91 10.36 10.86
C LYS A 80 1.55 8.92 11.16
N GLN A 81 0.29 8.69 11.53
CA GLN A 81 -0.24 7.34 11.67
C GLN A 81 -0.52 6.75 10.30
N GLY A 82 0.00 5.54 10.06
CA GLY A 82 -0.09 4.86 8.79
C GLY A 82 -0.89 3.56 8.82
N HIS A 83 -0.79 2.82 7.74
CA HIS A 83 -1.39 1.51 7.51
C HIS A 83 -0.32 0.46 7.21
N PRO A 84 -0.60 -0.85 7.42
CA PRO A 84 -1.86 -1.41 7.91
C PRO A 84 -2.06 -1.23 9.42
N ILE A 85 -3.29 -1.35 9.88
CA ILE A 85 -3.62 -1.39 11.31
C ILE A 85 -3.79 -2.84 11.73
N LEU A 86 -3.09 -3.26 12.79
CA LEU A 86 -3.25 -4.57 13.41
C LEU A 86 -4.39 -4.53 14.41
N ILE A 87 -5.32 -5.48 14.28
CA ILE A 87 -6.48 -5.65 15.19
C ILE A 87 -6.54 -7.12 15.58
N ALA A 88 -6.43 -7.43 16.88
CA ALA A 88 -6.66 -8.78 17.38
C ALA A 88 -8.15 -9.14 17.34
N ASN A 89 -8.44 -10.41 17.08
CA ASN A 89 -9.81 -10.90 16.95
C ASN A 89 -10.67 -10.62 18.20
N GLU A 90 -10.08 -10.63 19.36
CA GLU A 90 -10.75 -10.34 20.64
C GLU A 90 -11.34 -8.93 20.73
N LEU A 91 -10.83 -7.97 19.94
CA LEU A 91 -11.33 -6.59 19.92
C LEU A 91 -12.47 -6.38 18.91
N ILE A 92 -12.73 -7.34 18.04
CA ILE A 92 -13.77 -7.21 17.01
C ILE A 92 -15.15 -6.93 17.60
N PRO A 93 -15.62 -7.63 18.65
CA PRO A 93 -16.93 -7.35 19.25
C PRO A 93 -17.04 -5.89 19.72
N GLU A 94 -16.00 -5.36 20.37
CA GLU A 94 -15.97 -4.00 20.88
C GLU A 94 -16.04 -2.97 19.73
N ILE A 95 -15.29 -3.19 18.64
CA ILE A 95 -15.33 -2.33 17.46
C ILE A 95 -16.70 -2.42 16.75
N LEU A 96 -17.32 -3.60 16.69
CA LEU A 96 -18.62 -3.79 16.06
C LEU A 96 -19.76 -3.10 16.82
N ASP A 97 -19.67 -3.03 18.14
CA ASP A 97 -20.66 -2.39 19.01
C ASP A 97 -20.54 -0.86 19.02
N ASP A 98 -19.44 -0.31 18.49
CA ASP A 98 -19.22 1.13 18.44
C ASP A 98 -20.27 1.85 17.59
N CYS A 99 -20.67 3.05 18.04
CA CYS A 99 -21.68 3.88 17.36
C CYS A 99 -21.25 4.40 15.98
N GLY A 100 -19.97 4.31 15.66
CA GLY A 100 -19.42 4.75 14.37
C GLY A 100 -19.05 6.22 14.27
N GLU A 101 -19.16 6.97 15.37
CA GLU A 101 -18.71 8.35 15.40
C GLU A 101 -17.19 8.41 15.15
N MET A 102 -16.77 9.21 14.17
CA MET A 102 -15.39 9.26 13.64
C MET A 102 -14.89 7.95 13.01
N GLY A 103 -15.78 7.05 12.61
CA GLY A 103 -15.47 5.82 11.88
C GLY A 103 -14.60 4.84 12.67
N LEU A 104 -13.76 4.06 11.96
CA LEU A 104 -12.87 3.07 12.57
C LEU A 104 -11.89 3.71 13.57
N LYS A 105 -11.38 4.90 13.26
CA LYS A 105 -10.47 5.62 14.15
C LYS A 105 -11.14 5.90 15.51
N GLY A 106 -12.34 6.43 15.49
CA GLY A 106 -13.09 6.69 16.73
C GLY A 106 -13.40 5.40 17.50
N ALA A 107 -13.75 4.33 16.80
CA ALA A 107 -13.97 3.03 17.44
C ALA A 107 -12.70 2.51 18.12
N MET A 108 -11.54 2.60 17.48
CA MET A 108 -10.25 2.22 18.06
C MET A 108 -9.84 3.09 19.26
N ASP A 109 -10.09 4.40 19.18
CA ASP A 109 -9.80 5.32 20.29
C ASP A 109 -10.67 5.06 21.52
N ARG A 110 -11.83 4.43 21.34
CA ARG A 110 -12.75 4.04 22.44
C ARG A 110 -12.55 2.61 22.93
N CYS A 111 -11.74 1.80 22.26
CA CYS A 111 -11.41 0.46 22.72
C CYS A 111 -10.76 0.48 24.09
N THR A 112 -11.05 -0.54 24.90
CA THR A 112 -10.42 -0.76 26.22
C THR A 112 -8.92 -0.96 26.10
N THR A 113 -8.47 -1.54 24.99
CA THR A 113 -7.05 -1.74 24.68
C THR A 113 -6.48 -0.51 23.96
N PRO A 114 -5.42 0.10 24.50
CA PRO A 114 -4.82 1.28 23.87
C PRO A 114 -4.14 0.93 22.55
N LEU A 115 -4.25 1.83 21.57
CA LEU A 115 -3.57 1.72 20.29
C LEU A 115 -2.06 1.91 20.49
N LEU A 116 -1.28 0.85 20.22
CA LEU A 116 0.19 0.91 20.18
C LEU A 116 0.65 1.54 18.87
N ARG A 117 1.41 2.62 18.95
CA ARG A 117 2.01 3.31 17.81
C ARG A 117 3.46 2.90 17.70
N ILE A 118 3.87 2.37 16.56
CA ILE A 118 5.21 1.80 16.34
C ILE A 118 5.90 2.58 15.23
N ASP A 119 7.01 3.25 15.55
CA ASP A 119 7.79 3.97 14.55
C ASP A 119 8.42 2.98 13.56
N VAL A 120 8.24 3.25 12.27
CA VAL A 120 8.78 2.48 11.16
C VAL A 120 9.42 3.41 10.13
N ASP A 121 10.46 2.95 9.46
CA ASP A 121 11.07 3.64 8.32
C ASP A 121 10.48 3.10 7.01
N ASP A 122 9.18 3.38 6.81
CA ASP A 122 8.42 2.88 5.66
C ASP A 122 7.39 3.93 5.19
N PRO A 123 7.81 4.85 4.30
CA PRO A 123 6.92 5.87 3.75
C PRO A 123 5.67 5.32 3.06
N GLY A 124 5.73 4.08 2.53
CA GLY A 124 4.58 3.41 1.92
C GLY A 124 3.39 3.21 2.86
N THR A 125 3.59 3.34 4.18
CA THR A 125 2.53 3.23 5.19
C THR A 125 1.61 4.45 5.25
N VAL A 126 2.07 5.61 4.77
CA VAL A 126 1.37 6.91 4.86
C VAL A 126 1.12 7.57 3.50
N HIS A 127 1.57 6.95 2.42
CA HIS A 127 1.29 7.41 1.06
C HIS A 127 -0.03 6.83 0.57
N ASP A 128 -0.98 7.70 0.30
CA ASP A 128 -2.29 7.38 -0.28
C ASP A 128 -2.41 7.89 -1.73
N ALA A 129 -3.43 7.44 -2.44
CA ALA A 129 -3.70 7.77 -3.84
C ALA A 129 -5.07 8.42 -3.97
N ASP A 130 -5.26 9.60 -3.37
CA ASP A 130 -6.52 10.34 -3.41
C ASP A 130 -6.72 11.08 -4.75
N THR A 131 -5.62 11.49 -5.40
CA THR A 131 -5.63 12.21 -6.68
C THR A 131 -4.84 11.47 -7.76
N PRO A 132 -5.02 11.78 -9.06
CA PRO A 132 -4.17 11.25 -10.14
C PRO A 132 -2.68 11.57 -9.95
N GLU A 133 -2.36 12.71 -9.36
CA GLU A 133 -1.01 13.15 -9.03
C GLU A 133 -0.39 12.27 -7.94
N ASP A 134 -1.15 11.95 -6.87
CA ASP A 134 -0.73 11.03 -5.81
C ASP A 134 -0.50 9.64 -6.37
N PHE A 135 -1.39 9.15 -7.24
CA PHE A 135 -1.21 7.87 -7.92
C PHE A 135 0.09 7.84 -8.75
N SER A 136 0.40 8.92 -9.48
CA SER A 136 1.65 9.01 -10.22
C SER A 136 2.87 8.99 -9.29
N ALA A 137 2.81 9.69 -8.16
CA ALA A 137 3.85 9.68 -7.14
C ALA A 137 4.05 8.28 -6.52
N LEU A 138 2.94 7.55 -6.25
CA LEU A 138 3.01 6.15 -5.79
C LEU A 138 3.69 5.22 -6.82
N VAL A 139 3.37 5.38 -8.11
CA VAL A 139 4.01 4.61 -9.18
C VAL A 139 5.51 4.91 -9.25
N ASP A 140 5.90 6.16 -9.14
CA ASP A 140 7.31 6.57 -9.13
C ASP A 140 8.03 6.03 -7.89
N TYR A 141 7.42 6.12 -6.71
CA TYR A 141 7.93 5.54 -5.48
C TYR A 141 8.11 4.03 -5.62
N HIS A 142 7.09 3.29 -6.06
CA HIS A 142 7.19 1.85 -6.30
C HIS A 142 8.33 1.52 -7.27
N ASN A 143 8.43 2.26 -8.38
CA ASN A 143 9.46 2.06 -9.37
C ASN A 143 10.87 2.32 -8.83
N SER A 144 11.04 3.26 -7.90
CA SER A 144 12.32 3.57 -7.26
C SER A 144 12.81 2.44 -6.34
N GLN A 145 11.87 1.66 -5.76
CA GLN A 145 12.18 0.51 -4.90
C GLN A 145 12.55 -0.77 -5.68
N LEU A 146 12.26 -0.80 -6.99
CA LEU A 146 12.54 -1.98 -7.79
C LEU A 146 14.02 -2.10 -8.14
N VAL A 147 14.61 -3.24 -7.83
CA VAL A 147 15.93 -3.61 -8.34
C VAL A 147 15.79 -3.95 -9.83
N ARG A 148 16.41 -3.14 -10.70
CA ARG A 148 16.39 -3.35 -12.14
C ARG A 148 17.76 -3.81 -12.61
N PRO A 149 17.88 -4.93 -13.35
CA PRO A 149 19.13 -5.32 -13.96
C PRO A 149 19.48 -4.29 -15.06
N VAL A 150 20.69 -3.75 -15.00
CA VAL A 150 21.23 -2.92 -16.07
C VAL A 150 22.21 -3.77 -16.86
N VAL A 151 21.89 -4.05 -18.13
CA VAL A 151 22.78 -4.76 -19.04
C VAL A 151 23.53 -3.71 -19.85
N SER A 152 24.86 -3.69 -19.74
CA SER A 152 25.72 -2.89 -20.59
C SER A 152 26.41 -3.77 -21.63
N VAL A 153 26.40 -3.35 -22.88
CA VAL A 153 27.11 -4.02 -23.96
C VAL A 153 28.25 -3.12 -24.40
N SER A 154 29.47 -3.66 -24.44
CA SER A 154 30.63 -2.98 -25.02
C SER A 154 31.25 -3.84 -26.12
N LEU A 155 31.69 -3.23 -27.19
CA LEU A 155 32.49 -3.87 -28.25
C LEU A 155 33.96 -3.54 -28.01
N THR A 156 34.78 -4.59 -27.94
CA THR A 156 36.21 -4.48 -27.62
C THR A 156 37.03 -5.18 -28.72
N LYS A 157 38.07 -4.56 -29.17
CA LYS A 157 39.12 -5.21 -29.93
C LYS A 157 40.38 -5.31 -29.06
N GLU A 158 41.23 -4.36 -29.00
CA GLU A 158 42.31 -4.23 -28.01
C GLU A 158 41.91 -3.34 -26.86
N LYS A 159 41.05 -2.36 -27.12
CA LYS A 159 40.39 -1.47 -26.16
C LYS A 159 38.91 -1.39 -26.49
N PRO A 160 38.06 -1.04 -25.53
CA PRO A 160 36.67 -0.76 -25.80
C PRO A 160 36.57 0.40 -26.81
N PHE A 161 35.83 0.20 -27.91
CA PHE A 161 35.60 1.21 -28.93
C PHE A 161 34.10 1.57 -29.08
N PHE A 162 33.22 0.82 -28.43
CA PHE A 162 31.81 1.11 -28.40
C PHE A 162 31.27 0.69 -27.01
N ASP A 163 30.62 1.60 -26.34
CA ASP A 163 29.98 1.39 -25.04
C ASP A 163 28.65 2.14 -24.96
N SER A 164 27.98 2.06 -23.79
CA SER A 164 26.71 2.73 -23.53
C SER A 164 26.78 4.27 -23.73
N LYS A 165 27.94 4.90 -23.46
CA LYS A 165 28.11 6.34 -23.64
C LYS A 165 28.15 6.71 -25.11
N ILE A 166 28.87 5.92 -25.93
CA ILE A 166 28.93 6.12 -27.38
C ILE A 166 27.55 5.84 -28.00
N ALA A 167 26.84 4.79 -27.55
CA ALA A 167 25.50 4.51 -28.00
C ALA A 167 24.55 5.69 -27.71
N MET A 168 24.59 6.25 -26.49
CA MET A 168 23.81 7.42 -26.11
C MET A 168 24.14 8.64 -26.96
N LEU A 169 25.43 8.90 -27.20
CA LEU A 169 25.87 10.02 -28.05
C LEU A 169 25.33 9.88 -29.50
N LEU A 170 25.38 8.67 -30.06
CA LEU A 170 24.84 8.40 -31.39
C LEU A 170 23.32 8.62 -31.46
N THR A 171 22.58 8.18 -30.42
CA THR A 171 21.14 8.40 -30.32
C THR A 171 20.82 9.90 -30.28
N LEU A 172 21.49 10.65 -29.38
CA LEU A 172 21.30 12.09 -29.27
C LEU A 172 21.68 12.83 -30.56
N THR A 173 22.73 12.39 -31.23
CA THR A 173 23.14 12.98 -32.54
C THR A 173 22.07 12.73 -33.61
N ASP A 174 21.45 11.55 -33.61
CA ASP A 174 20.38 11.23 -34.55
C ASP A 174 19.11 12.04 -34.26
N GLU A 175 18.75 12.20 -33.00
CA GLU A 175 17.59 12.99 -32.56
C GLU A 175 17.79 14.49 -32.86
N THR A 176 18.95 15.03 -32.50
CA THR A 176 19.25 16.47 -32.63
C THR A 176 19.76 16.86 -34.01
N LYS A 177 20.15 15.87 -34.83
CA LYS A 177 20.86 16.06 -36.13
C LYS A 177 22.13 16.91 -36.01
N SER A 178 22.74 16.95 -34.84
CA SER A 178 23.92 17.78 -34.56
C SER A 178 24.84 17.15 -33.51
N VAL A 179 26.10 16.97 -33.85
CA VAL A 179 27.18 16.54 -32.95
C VAL A 179 27.48 17.59 -31.85
N ARG A 180 27.15 18.87 -32.07
CA ARG A 180 27.35 19.92 -31.08
C ARG A 180 26.23 19.98 -30.04
N ALA A 181 25.05 19.47 -30.37
CA ALA A 181 23.89 19.48 -29.49
C ALA A 181 23.76 18.16 -28.68
N ALA A 182 24.49 17.12 -29.07
CA ALA A 182 24.59 15.85 -28.38
C ALA A 182 25.76 15.86 -27.37
#